data_88390324c2b48e67732aea2cdf5b28cf
#
_entry.id   88390324c2b48e67732aea2cdf5b28cf
#
_cell.length_a   1.000
_cell.length_b   1.000
_cell.length_c   1.000
_cell.angle_alpha   90.00
_cell.angle_beta   90.00
_cell.angle_gamma   90.00
#
_symmetry.space_group_name_H-M   'P 1'
#
loop_
_entity.id
_entity.type
_entity.pdbx_description
1 polymer ?
#
loop_
_entity_poly.entity_id
_entity_poly.type
_entity_poly.pdbx_seq_one_letter_code
_entity_poly.pdbx_strand_id
1 'polypeptide(L)'
;MKNEKERVTMSNIIDEVIKRCNMVAGTMKANKIFDFAVTGSAALAIEGVINRMPHDIDIKVSLRTSETLKEKDVSERKRIIGVLKSWATLFPIENANIDSYKNGDEKKVFAFKVAGEISVNVFIVDKPDFFNLPLFRTHGDTEQFQVEAAYSVLVDKMSLNRAKDSKDMMSIISTFSNL
;
A
#
# COMPACT_ATOMS: atom_id res chain seq x y z
N MET A 1 -18.09 2.00 38.34
CA MET A 1 -16.87 2.01 37.51
C MET A 1 -17.31 2.26 36.07
N LYS A 2 -17.14 3.48 35.58
CA LYS A 2 -17.44 3.83 34.17
C LYS A 2 -16.24 3.38 33.35
N ASN A 3 -16.45 2.47 32.39
CA ASN A 3 -15.50 2.17 31.35
C ASN A 3 -15.15 3.47 30.61
N GLU A 4 -13.98 4.04 30.87
CA GLU A 4 -13.32 4.95 29.96
C GLU A 4 -13.03 4.16 28.68
N LYS A 5 -13.94 4.25 27.71
CA LYS A 5 -13.57 3.92 26.34
C LYS A 5 -12.40 4.82 26.01
N GLU A 6 -11.21 4.25 25.89
CA GLU A 6 -10.04 4.96 25.40
C GLU A 6 -10.46 5.74 24.16
N ARG A 7 -10.39 7.05 24.25
CA ARG A 7 -10.57 7.91 23.07
C ARG A 7 -9.40 7.62 22.17
N VAL A 8 -9.64 6.81 21.15
CA VAL A 8 -8.67 6.61 20.09
C VAL A 8 -8.44 7.96 19.43
N THR A 9 -7.32 8.58 19.71
CA THR A 9 -6.92 9.86 19.11
C THR A 9 -6.37 9.59 17.71
N MET A 10 -6.37 10.61 16.85
CA MET A 10 -5.77 10.51 15.52
C MET A 10 -4.29 10.09 15.59
N SER A 11 -3.56 10.60 16.57
CA SER A 11 -2.16 10.21 16.83
C SER A 11 -2.03 8.70 17.08
N ASN A 12 -2.88 8.11 17.90
CA ASN A 12 -2.85 6.68 18.19
C ASN A 12 -3.13 5.82 16.93
N ILE A 13 -3.98 6.31 16.02
CA ILE A 13 -4.23 5.63 14.75
C ILE A 13 -3.00 5.68 13.87
N ILE A 14 -2.41 6.85 13.71
CA ILE A 14 -1.18 7.05 12.91
C ILE A 14 -0.08 6.14 13.41
N ASP A 15 0.20 6.14 14.71
CA ASP A 15 1.25 5.33 15.33
C ASP A 15 1.03 3.83 15.10
N GLU A 16 -0.20 3.35 15.27
CA GLU A 16 -0.51 1.94 15.02
C GLU A 16 -0.41 1.56 13.54
N VAL A 17 -0.83 2.45 12.63
CA VAL A 17 -0.68 2.23 11.18
C VAL A 17 0.79 2.17 10.79
N ILE A 18 1.61 3.10 11.29
CA ILE A 18 3.06 3.12 11.07
C ILE A 18 3.69 1.82 11.57
N LYS A 19 3.33 1.37 12.77
CA LYS A 19 3.81 0.11 13.33
C LYS A 19 3.50 -1.07 12.43
N ARG A 20 2.28 -1.17 11.92
CA ARG A 20 1.88 -2.22 10.96
C ARG A 20 2.65 -2.12 9.66
N CYS A 21 2.81 -0.92 9.11
CA CYS A 21 3.59 -0.69 7.90
C CYS A 21 5.06 -1.08 8.09
N ASN A 22 5.67 -0.82 9.24
CA ASN A 22 7.03 -1.24 9.56
C ASN A 22 7.16 -2.78 9.56
N MET A 23 6.20 -3.51 10.12
CA MET A 23 6.21 -4.98 10.08
C MET A 23 6.13 -5.51 8.64
N VAL A 24 5.29 -4.90 7.83
CA VAL A 24 5.17 -5.23 6.40
C VAL A 24 6.47 -4.89 5.67
N ALA A 25 7.02 -3.70 5.89
CA ALA A 25 8.29 -3.26 5.30
C ALA A 25 9.44 -4.19 5.66
N GLY A 26 9.54 -4.60 6.93
CA GLY A 26 10.52 -5.58 7.38
C GLY A 26 10.40 -6.91 6.63
N THR A 27 9.16 -7.41 6.45
CA THR A 27 8.89 -8.63 5.68
C THR A 27 9.31 -8.49 4.22
N MET A 28 8.99 -7.35 3.58
CA MET A 28 9.38 -7.08 2.19
C MET A 28 10.90 -7.06 2.04
N LYS A 29 11.61 -6.30 2.89
CA LYS A 29 13.07 -6.16 2.85
C LYS A 29 13.79 -7.47 3.16
N ALA A 30 13.32 -8.26 4.13
CA ALA A 30 13.88 -9.57 4.46
C ALA A 30 13.85 -10.52 3.24
N ASN A 31 12.90 -10.33 2.33
CA ASN A 31 12.80 -11.06 1.08
C ASN A 31 13.40 -10.31 -0.11
N LYS A 32 14.22 -9.29 0.15
CA LYS A 32 14.93 -8.48 -0.87
C LYS A 32 13.99 -7.78 -1.85
N ILE A 33 12.83 -7.34 -1.39
CA ILE A 33 11.89 -6.49 -2.13
C ILE A 33 12.04 -5.09 -1.55
N PHE A 34 12.71 -4.19 -2.26
CA PHE A 34 13.07 -2.86 -1.76
C PHE A 34 12.26 -1.73 -2.42
N ASP A 35 11.85 -1.91 -3.68
CA ASP A 35 11.12 -0.89 -4.43
C ASP A 35 9.61 -1.04 -4.20
N PHE A 36 9.13 -0.52 -3.08
CA PHE A 36 7.72 -0.56 -2.71
C PHE A 36 7.28 0.70 -1.96
N ALA A 37 6.00 0.98 -2.01
CA ALA A 37 5.38 2.08 -1.27
C ALA A 37 4.04 1.66 -0.67
N VAL A 38 3.73 2.20 0.51
CA VAL A 38 2.40 2.11 1.13
C VAL A 38 1.44 3.04 0.38
N THR A 39 0.25 2.56 0.06
CA THR A 39 -0.78 3.29 -0.68
C THR A 39 -2.15 3.18 -0.01
N GLY A 40 -3.18 3.68 -0.66
CA GLY A 40 -4.57 3.52 -0.25
C GLY A 40 -4.89 4.16 1.10
N SER A 41 -5.75 3.50 1.87
CA SER A 41 -6.22 4.03 3.16
C SER A 41 -5.11 4.11 4.21
N ALA A 42 -4.11 3.24 4.15
CA ALA A 42 -2.97 3.29 5.07
C ALA A 42 -2.11 4.55 4.83
N ALA A 43 -1.84 4.89 3.56
CA ALA A 43 -1.15 6.13 3.21
C ALA A 43 -1.93 7.36 3.68
N LEU A 44 -3.25 7.40 3.47
CA LEU A 44 -4.10 8.50 3.92
C LEU A 44 -4.14 8.65 5.45
N ALA A 45 -4.10 7.54 6.19
CA ALA A 45 -4.04 7.58 7.65
C ALA A 45 -2.71 8.13 8.14
N ILE A 46 -1.58 7.72 7.54
CA ILE A 46 -0.23 8.23 7.88
C ILE A 46 -0.14 9.73 7.59
N GLU A 47 -0.70 10.19 6.48
CA GLU A 47 -0.76 11.61 6.11
C GLU A 47 -1.78 12.43 6.93
N GLY A 48 -2.49 11.79 7.86
CA GLY A 48 -3.48 12.45 8.71
C GLY A 48 -4.75 12.90 7.99
N VAL A 49 -5.01 12.39 6.80
CA VAL A 49 -6.19 12.75 5.97
C VAL A 49 -7.43 12.04 6.44
N ILE A 50 -7.31 10.81 6.91
CA ILE A 50 -8.43 10.03 7.47
C ILE A 50 -8.17 9.66 8.93
N ASN A 51 -9.24 9.69 9.73
CA ASN A 51 -9.19 9.35 11.15
C ASN A 51 -9.90 8.02 11.41
N ARG A 52 -9.42 6.97 10.76
CA ARG A 52 -9.88 5.59 10.96
C ARG A 52 -8.77 4.61 10.70
N MET A 53 -8.83 3.47 11.37
CA MET A 53 -7.91 2.37 11.14
C MET A 53 -8.17 1.74 9.76
N PRO A 54 -7.16 1.58 8.90
CA PRO A 54 -7.29 0.79 7.69
C PRO A 54 -7.56 -0.68 8.01
N HIS A 55 -8.36 -1.34 7.17
CA HIS A 55 -8.63 -2.78 7.31
C HIS A 55 -7.45 -3.62 6.82
N ASP A 56 -6.74 -3.11 5.83
CA ASP A 56 -5.61 -3.75 5.15
C ASP A 56 -4.51 -2.72 4.87
N ILE A 57 -3.34 -3.21 4.57
CA ILE A 57 -2.20 -2.40 4.11
C ILE A 57 -2.05 -2.65 2.61
N ASP A 58 -2.34 -1.64 1.83
CA ASP A 58 -2.13 -1.67 0.39
C ASP A 58 -0.70 -1.24 0.07
N ILE A 59 0.00 -2.01 -0.77
CA ILE A 59 1.37 -1.76 -1.20
C ILE A 59 1.47 -1.80 -2.71
N LYS A 60 2.14 -0.82 -3.28
CA LYS A 60 2.61 -0.84 -4.67
C LYS A 60 4.05 -1.34 -4.70
N VAL A 61 4.36 -2.30 -5.57
CA VAL A 61 5.73 -2.78 -5.83
C VAL A 61 6.09 -2.49 -7.27
N SER A 62 7.20 -1.79 -7.47
CA SER A 62 7.76 -1.58 -8.81
C SER A 62 8.69 -2.73 -9.18
N LEU A 63 8.47 -3.30 -10.35
CA LEU A 63 9.34 -4.34 -10.90
C LEU A 63 10.33 -3.78 -11.94
N ARG A 64 10.53 -2.48 -11.99
CA ARG A 64 11.47 -1.79 -12.87
C ARG A 64 11.59 -2.47 -14.24
N THR A 65 10.61 -2.28 -15.09
CA THR A 65 10.69 -2.72 -16.47
C THR A 65 11.18 -1.57 -17.33
N SER A 66 12.46 -1.56 -17.69
CA SER A 66 12.92 -0.74 -18.81
C SER A 66 12.70 -1.50 -20.11
N GLU A 67 12.48 -0.79 -21.20
CA GLU A 67 12.39 -1.39 -22.56
C GLU A 67 13.65 -2.18 -22.95
N THR A 68 14.75 -1.98 -22.20
CA THR A 68 16.03 -2.67 -22.36
C THR A 68 16.31 -3.55 -21.14
N LEU A 69 15.44 -4.50 -20.84
CA LEU A 69 15.66 -5.46 -19.75
C LEU A 69 16.91 -6.32 -20.05
N LYS A 70 17.91 -6.20 -19.20
CA LYS A 70 18.99 -7.18 -19.15
C LYS A 70 18.45 -8.50 -18.57
N GLU A 71 19.02 -9.63 -18.93
CA GLU A 71 18.60 -10.96 -18.40
C GLU A 71 18.50 -10.98 -16.86
N LYS A 72 19.35 -10.22 -16.18
CA LYS A 72 19.36 -10.08 -14.73
C LYS A 72 18.04 -9.49 -14.19
N ASP A 73 17.46 -8.50 -14.88
CA ASP A 73 16.24 -7.83 -14.44
C ASP A 73 15.02 -8.75 -14.63
N VAL A 74 15.00 -9.55 -15.69
CA VAL A 74 13.97 -10.58 -15.91
C VAL A 74 14.01 -11.65 -14.81
N SER A 75 15.20 -12.08 -14.41
CA SER A 75 15.38 -13.05 -13.32
C SER A 75 14.89 -12.50 -11.98
N GLU A 76 15.21 -11.25 -11.66
CA GLU A 76 14.78 -10.58 -10.45
C GLU A 76 13.27 -10.39 -10.40
N ARG A 77 12.65 -9.98 -11.50
CA ARG A 77 11.20 -9.90 -11.62
C ARG A 77 10.52 -11.25 -11.36
N LYS A 78 11.02 -12.34 -11.95
CA LYS A 78 10.52 -13.70 -11.72
C LYS A 78 10.67 -14.10 -10.24
N ARG A 79 11.78 -13.75 -9.62
CA ARG A 79 12.04 -14.00 -8.21
C ARG A 79 11.01 -13.30 -7.32
N ILE A 80 10.81 -12.00 -7.49
CA ILE A 80 9.85 -11.21 -6.69
C ILE A 80 8.42 -11.76 -6.86
N ILE A 81 8.00 -12.01 -8.08
CA ILE A 81 6.68 -12.61 -8.34
C ILE A 81 6.56 -13.99 -7.69
N GLY A 82 7.62 -14.80 -7.72
CA GLY A 82 7.65 -16.10 -7.07
C GLY A 82 7.47 -16.00 -5.55
N VAL A 83 8.15 -15.06 -4.89
CA VAL A 83 7.98 -14.77 -3.45
C VAL A 83 6.55 -14.36 -3.14
N LEU A 84 6.00 -13.39 -3.86
CA LEU A 84 4.63 -12.89 -3.62
C LEU A 84 3.58 -14.00 -3.83
N LYS A 85 3.76 -14.85 -4.85
CA LYS A 85 2.88 -16.01 -5.08
C LYS A 85 2.94 -17.01 -3.94
N SER A 86 4.13 -17.30 -3.41
CA SER A 86 4.26 -18.23 -2.29
C SER A 86 3.56 -17.71 -1.04
N TRP A 87 3.66 -16.42 -0.75
CA TRP A 87 2.94 -15.80 0.37
C TRP A 87 1.44 -15.83 0.18
N ALA A 88 0.94 -15.49 -1.01
CA ALA A 88 -0.49 -15.53 -1.30
C ALA A 88 -1.07 -16.95 -1.18
N THR A 89 -0.28 -17.97 -1.47
CA THR A 89 -0.69 -19.37 -1.31
C THR A 89 -0.72 -19.78 0.16
N LEU A 90 0.28 -19.35 0.95
CA LEU A 90 0.38 -19.67 2.38
C LEU A 90 -0.68 -18.95 3.23
N PHE A 91 -1.12 -17.80 2.78
CA PHE A 91 -2.08 -16.94 3.49
C PHE A 91 -3.24 -16.54 2.57
N PRO A 92 -4.06 -17.50 2.11
CA PRO A 92 -5.18 -17.18 1.24
C PRO A 92 -6.12 -16.21 1.96
N ILE A 93 -6.39 -15.08 1.33
CA ILE A 93 -7.46 -14.16 1.75
C ILE A 93 -8.71 -14.61 0.99
N GLU A 94 -9.71 -15.09 1.72
CA GLU A 94 -11.04 -15.33 1.16
C GLU A 94 -11.57 -14.01 0.58
N ASN A 95 -11.96 -14.03 -0.70
CA ASN A 95 -12.52 -12.89 -1.43
C ASN A 95 -11.55 -11.75 -1.81
N ALA A 96 -10.27 -11.99 -1.99
CA ALA A 96 -9.46 -11.08 -2.79
C ALA A 96 -10.02 -11.07 -4.23
N ASN A 97 -10.92 -10.14 -4.51
CA ASN A 97 -11.56 -10.00 -5.81
C ASN A 97 -10.53 -9.41 -6.79
N ILE A 98 -9.67 -10.30 -7.32
CA ILE A 98 -8.59 -10.00 -8.24
C ILE A 98 -9.15 -9.40 -9.55
N ASP A 99 -10.43 -9.66 -9.83
CA ASP A 99 -11.12 -9.23 -11.05
C ASP A 99 -11.59 -7.75 -11.05
N SER A 100 -11.52 -7.05 -9.94
CA SER A 100 -12.06 -5.68 -9.86
C SER A 100 -11.16 -4.60 -10.46
N TYR A 101 -9.95 -4.91 -10.92
CA TYR A 101 -9.02 -3.97 -11.55
C TYR A 101 -9.03 -4.12 -13.07
N LYS A 102 -10.19 -3.92 -13.66
CA LYS A 102 -10.36 -3.86 -15.11
C LYS A 102 -10.05 -2.46 -15.63
N ASN A 103 -8.79 -2.16 -15.86
CA ASN A 103 -8.42 -1.11 -16.81
C ASN A 103 -7.02 -1.41 -17.36
N GLY A 104 -6.97 -2.14 -18.48
CA GLY A 104 -5.91 -2.11 -19.48
C GLY A 104 -4.50 -2.56 -19.08
N ASP A 105 -4.06 -2.26 -17.91
CA ASP A 105 -2.81 -2.74 -17.34
C ASP A 105 -3.10 -3.97 -16.48
N GLU A 106 -2.46 -5.09 -16.78
CA GLU A 106 -2.50 -6.31 -15.95
C GLU A 106 -1.89 -6.02 -14.55
N LYS A 107 -2.62 -5.32 -13.70
CA LYS A 107 -2.26 -5.12 -12.30
C LYS A 107 -2.42 -6.44 -11.59
N LYS A 108 -1.32 -7.16 -11.42
CA LYS A 108 -1.31 -8.37 -10.60
C LYS A 108 -1.44 -7.95 -9.15
N VAL A 109 -2.46 -8.47 -8.48
CA VAL A 109 -2.69 -8.26 -7.06
C VAL A 109 -2.36 -9.55 -6.32
N PHE A 110 -1.55 -9.44 -5.28
CA PHE A 110 -1.27 -10.52 -4.34
C PHE A 110 -1.79 -10.12 -2.97
N ALA A 111 -2.50 -11.02 -2.31
CA ALA A 111 -3.01 -10.80 -0.98
C ALA A 111 -2.43 -11.84 -0.02
N PHE A 112 -1.94 -11.40 1.14
CA PHE A 112 -1.38 -12.26 2.17
C PHE A 112 -1.52 -11.61 3.55
N LYS A 113 -1.14 -12.34 4.60
CA LYS A 113 -1.10 -11.82 5.96
C LYS A 113 0.32 -11.76 6.49
N VAL A 114 0.64 -10.70 7.22
CA VAL A 114 1.88 -10.56 7.98
C VAL A 114 1.56 -10.80 9.45
N ALA A 115 2.40 -11.56 10.13
CA ALA A 115 2.23 -11.96 11.54
C ALA A 115 0.85 -12.57 11.85
N GLY A 116 0.18 -13.16 10.84
CA GLY A 116 -1.13 -13.79 11.00
C GLY A 116 -2.32 -12.84 11.12
N GLU A 117 -2.09 -11.53 11.27
CA GLU A 117 -3.13 -10.54 11.58
C GLU A 117 -3.25 -9.43 10.54
N ILE A 118 -2.13 -8.93 10.01
CA ILE A 118 -2.13 -7.78 9.12
C ILE A 118 -2.39 -8.24 7.70
N SER A 119 -3.57 -7.94 7.17
CA SER A 119 -3.90 -8.18 5.77
C SER A 119 -3.14 -7.21 4.87
N VAL A 120 -2.48 -7.74 3.84
CA VAL A 120 -1.68 -6.96 2.90
C VAL A 120 -2.12 -7.27 1.48
N ASN A 121 -2.37 -6.23 0.69
CA ASN A 121 -2.58 -6.32 -0.75
C ASN A 121 -1.38 -5.71 -1.48
N VAL A 122 -0.82 -6.43 -2.43
CA VAL A 122 0.32 -5.97 -3.22
C VAL A 122 -0.09 -5.79 -4.66
N PHE A 123 0.07 -4.56 -5.15
CA PHE A 123 -0.18 -4.17 -6.54
C PHE A 123 1.15 -4.07 -7.28
N ILE A 124 1.29 -4.80 -8.37
CA ILE A 124 2.47 -4.68 -9.20
C ILE A 124 2.32 -3.47 -10.13
N VAL A 125 3.31 -2.59 -10.06
CA VAL A 125 3.44 -1.42 -10.96
C VAL A 125 4.61 -1.67 -11.90
N ASP A 126 4.30 -1.81 -13.16
CA ASP A 126 5.29 -2.12 -14.20
C ASP A 126 5.77 -0.81 -14.90
N LYS A 127 6.31 0.11 -14.09
CA LYS A 127 6.84 1.38 -14.57
C LYS A 127 8.24 1.61 -14.01
N PRO A 128 9.24 1.88 -14.86
CA PRO A 128 10.56 2.28 -14.39
C PRO A 128 10.43 3.61 -13.64
N ASP A 129 11.26 3.78 -12.62
CA ASP A 129 11.38 5.00 -11.82
C ASP A 129 10.08 5.53 -11.20
N PHE A 130 9.05 4.67 -11.07
CA PHE A 130 7.76 5.08 -10.53
C PHE A 130 7.87 5.74 -9.16
N PHE A 131 8.75 5.26 -8.29
CA PHE A 131 8.94 5.81 -6.94
C PHE A 131 9.87 7.03 -6.87
N ASN A 132 10.51 7.39 -7.98
CA ASN A 132 11.28 8.65 -8.06
C ASN A 132 10.39 9.87 -8.35
N LEU A 133 9.10 9.67 -8.54
CA LEU A 133 8.15 10.75 -8.71
C LEU A 133 7.88 11.46 -7.38
N PRO A 134 7.58 12.78 -7.38
CA PRO A 134 7.27 13.53 -6.17
C PRO A 134 5.97 13.10 -5.47
N LEU A 135 5.32 12.05 -5.98
CA LEU A 135 4.12 11.43 -5.42
C LEU A 135 4.39 10.55 -4.20
N PHE A 136 5.66 10.26 -3.90
CA PHE A 136 6.05 9.38 -2.80
C PHE A 136 6.98 10.10 -1.84
N ARG A 137 6.78 9.86 -0.55
CA ARG A 137 7.62 10.39 0.53
C ARG A 137 8.18 9.26 1.34
N THR A 138 9.45 9.35 1.70
CA THR A 138 10.06 8.43 2.67
C THR A 138 9.49 8.70 4.06
N HIS A 139 9.09 7.66 4.77
CA HIS A 139 8.59 7.74 6.13
C HIS A 139 9.37 6.81 7.06
N GLY A 140 9.63 7.30 8.28
CA GLY A 140 10.31 6.57 9.35
C GLY A 140 11.84 6.75 9.36
N ASP A 141 12.39 6.66 10.57
CA ASP A 141 13.85 6.82 10.80
C ASP A 141 14.59 5.48 10.77
N THR A 142 13.94 4.39 11.19
CA THR A 142 14.57 3.08 11.36
C THR A 142 14.17 2.09 10.28
N GLU A 143 12.89 1.99 9.96
CA GLU A 143 12.36 1.16 8.89
C GLU A 143 11.78 2.05 7.80
N GLN A 144 12.64 2.54 6.94
CA GLN A 144 12.22 3.44 5.87
C GLN A 144 11.35 2.72 4.84
N PHE A 145 10.19 3.24 4.61
CA PHE A 145 9.31 2.87 3.52
C PHE A 145 8.74 4.13 2.88
N GLN A 146 8.36 4.05 1.63
CA GLN A 146 7.72 5.15 0.94
C GLN A 146 6.21 5.13 1.17
N VAL A 147 5.62 6.31 1.25
CA VAL A 147 4.17 6.53 1.39
C VAL A 147 3.70 7.34 0.19
N GLU A 148 2.63 6.88 -0.44
CA GLU A 148 2.03 7.60 -1.54
C GLU A 148 1.31 8.85 -1.05
N ALA A 149 1.57 9.98 -1.70
CA ALA A 149 0.92 11.24 -1.36
C ALA A 149 -0.60 11.18 -1.57
N ALA A 150 -1.36 11.83 -0.70
CA ALA A 150 -2.83 11.80 -0.70
C ALA A 150 -3.44 12.17 -2.06
N TYR A 151 -2.83 13.10 -2.80
CA TYR A 151 -3.30 13.46 -4.14
C TYR A 151 -3.22 12.28 -5.13
N SER A 152 -2.14 11.52 -5.11
CA SER A 152 -1.98 10.34 -5.96
C SER A 152 -3.01 9.26 -5.61
N VAL A 153 -3.24 9.04 -4.30
CA VAL A 153 -4.29 8.12 -3.83
C VAL A 153 -5.68 8.57 -4.29
N LEU A 154 -5.94 9.89 -4.33
CA LEU A 154 -7.20 10.43 -4.85
C LEU A 154 -7.40 10.06 -6.32
N VAL A 155 -6.38 10.26 -7.16
CA VAL A 155 -6.45 9.93 -8.59
C VAL A 155 -6.75 8.44 -8.78
N ASP A 156 -6.09 7.56 -8.03
CA ASP A 156 -6.35 6.12 -8.07
C ASP A 156 -7.81 5.79 -7.66
N LYS A 157 -8.29 6.37 -6.56
CA LYS A 157 -9.67 6.14 -6.09
C LYS A 157 -10.71 6.66 -7.08
N MET A 158 -10.47 7.80 -7.71
CA MET A 158 -11.35 8.34 -8.76
C MET A 158 -11.38 7.42 -9.98
N SER A 159 -10.25 6.89 -10.40
CA SER A 159 -10.17 5.97 -11.54
C SER A 159 -10.89 4.65 -11.29
N LEU A 160 -10.90 4.17 -10.04
CA LEU A 160 -11.59 2.96 -9.63
C LEU A 160 -13.11 3.15 -9.48
N ASN A 161 -13.57 4.37 -9.24
CA ASN A 161 -14.98 4.78 -9.11
C ASN A 161 -15.82 3.84 -8.22
N ARG A 162 -15.28 3.46 -7.05
CA ARG A 162 -15.98 2.58 -6.11
C ARG A 162 -16.73 3.38 -5.07
N ALA A 163 -17.99 3.04 -4.80
CA ALA A 163 -18.82 3.72 -3.80
C ALA A 163 -18.18 3.76 -2.41
N LYS A 164 -17.45 2.71 -2.02
CA LYS A 164 -16.76 2.65 -0.72
C LYS A 164 -15.64 3.70 -0.56
N ASP A 165 -15.11 4.22 -1.66
CA ASP A 165 -14.02 5.20 -1.65
C ASP A 165 -14.52 6.66 -1.49
N SER A 166 -15.82 6.90 -1.60
CA SER A 166 -16.41 8.25 -1.59
C SER A 166 -16.03 9.04 -0.33
N LYS A 167 -16.04 8.41 0.85
CA LYS A 167 -15.66 9.08 2.10
C LYS A 167 -14.20 9.50 2.13
N ASP A 168 -13.30 8.63 1.68
CA ASP A 168 -11.88 8.93 1.62
C ASP A 168 -11.62 10.05 0.59
N MET A 169 -12.26 10.00 -0.57
CA MET A 169 -12.15 11.06 -1.59
C MET A 169 -12.60 12.41 -1.05
N MET A 170 -13.73 12.47 -0.35
CA MET A 170 -14.21 13.70 0.28
C MET A 170 -13.25 14.23 1.35
N SER A 171 -12.67 13.35 2.15
CA SER A 171 -11.65 13.74 3.14
C SER A 171 -10.41 14.35 2.48
N ILE A 172 -9.93 13.76 1.39
CA ILE A 172 -8.78 14.27 0.63
C ILE A 172 -9.10 15.66 0.05
N ILE A 173 -10.25 15.79 -0.63
CA ILE A 173 -10.68 17.06 -1.24
C ILE A 173 -10.80 18.14 -0.18
N SER A 174 -11.42 17.83 0.96
CA SER A 174 -11.57 18.78 2.08
C SER A 174 -10.21 19.23 2.63
N THR A 175 -9.23 18.35 2.72
CA THR A 175 -7.87 18.69 3.17
C THR A 175 -7.21 19.69 2.21
N PHE A 176 -7.33 19.50 0.91
CA PHE A 176 -6.76 20.41 -0.09
C PHE A 176 -7.52 21.72 -0.24
N SER A 177 -8.83 21.75 0.06
CA SER A 177 -9.64 22.96 -0.04
C SER A 177 -9.39 23.94 1.11
N ASN A 178 -8.74 23.49 2.18
CA ASN A 178 -8.41 24.31 3.36
C ASN A 178 -6.96 24.80 3.36
N LEU A 179 -6.20 24.58 2.28
CA LEU A 179 -4.88 25.12 2.04
C LEU A 179 -4.93 26.38 1.16
#